data_d57907132fd0e3bd659a68f9e147fbbd
#
_entry.id   d57907132fd0e3bd659a68f9e147fbbd
#
_cell.length_a   1.000
_cell.length_b   1.000
_cell.length_c   1.000
_cell.angle_alpha   90.00
_cell.angle_beta   90.00
_cell.angle_gamma   90.00
#
_symmetry.space_group_name_H-M   'P 1'
#
loop_
_entity.id
_entity.type
_entity.pdbx_description
1 polymer ?
#
loop_
_entity_poly.entity_id
_entity_poly.type
_entity_poly.pdbx_seq_one_letter_code
_entity_poly.pdbx_strand_id
1 'polypeptide(L)'
;MNTCRFFDEELAEAVRYIAQELRNPEAAMKLVDNVEQAIQNRLFAPESFEPIQSFKEREHKYYRIPVGNYIILYVVIGNVMEIRRFVYEPSDWRTTI
;
A
#
# COMPACT_ATOMS: atom_id res chain seq x y z
N MET A 1 -2.25 0.88 -14.21
CA MET A 1 -2.27 1.00 -12.74
C MET A 1 -2.78 2.38 -12.35
N ASN A 2 -3.66 2.43 -11.39
CA ASN A 2 -4.20 3.67 -10.85
C ASN A 2 -3.90 3.75 -9.35
N THR A 3 -3.78 4.97 -8.82
CA THR A 3 -3.64 5.21 -7.39
C THR A 3 -4.79 6.07 -6.89
N CYS A 4 -5.31 5.74 -5.70
CA CYS A 4 -6.32 6.56 -5.05
C CYS A 4 -5.69 7.69 -4.24
N ARG A 5 -6.46 8.77 -4.04
CA ARG A 5 -6.00 9.90 -3.25
C ARG A 5 -5.58 9.50 -1.83
N PHE A 6 -6.29 8.56 -1.20
CA PHE A 6 -5.95 8.09 0.13
C PHE A 6 -4.56 7.46 0.18
N PHE A 7 -4.21 6.66 -0.83
CA PHE A 7 -2.87 6.09 -0.92
C PHE A 7 -1.81 7.18 -1.02
N ASP A 8 -2.01 8.15 -1.91
CA ASP A 8 -1.04 9.23 -2.13
C ASP A 8 -0.85 10.06 -0.86
N GLU A 9 -1.92 10.39 -0.17
CA GLU A 9 -1.88 11.15 1.08
C GLU A 9 -1.18 10.37 2.20
N GLU A 10 -1.50 9.09 2.34
CA GLU A 10 -0.91 8.24 3.37
C GLU A 10 0.59 8.03 3.15
N LEU A 11 0.99 7.83 1.90
CA LEU A 11 2.41 7.70 1.57
C LEU A 11 3.16 9.01 1.83
N ALA A 12 2.59 10.13 1.41
CA ALA A 12 3.21 11.45 1.64
C ALA A 12 3.37 11.73 3.14
N GLU A 13 2.40 11.35 3.95
CA GLU A 13 2.47 11.52 5.41
C GLU A 13 3.56 10.66 6.03
N ALA A 14 3.68 9.40 5.60
CA ALA A 14 4.74 8.51 6.08
C ALA A 14 6.13 9.05 5.72
N VAL A 15 6.29 9.53 4.50
CA VAL A 15 7.55 10.12 4.03
C VAL A 15 7.91 11.35 4.87
N ARG A 16 6.94 12.23 5.09
CA ARG A 16 7.16 13.44 5.90
C ARG A 16 7.53 13.09 7.34
N TYR A 17 6.84 12.14 7.94
CA TYR A 17 7.14 11.68 9.29
C TYR A 17 8.58 11.18 9.42
N ILE A 18 9.01 10.33 8.49
CA ILE A 18 10.37 9.77 8.53
C ILE A 18 11.42 10.87 8.29
N ALA A 19 11.17 11.76 7.34
CA ALA A 19 12.13 12.82 7.01
C ALA A 19 12.24 13.86 8.10
N GLN A 20 11.13 14.28 8.70
CA GLN A 20 11.08 15.41 9.63
C GLN A 20 11.10 14.97 11.09
N GLU A 21 10.20 14.07 11.49
CA GLU A 21 10.13 13.64 12.90
C GLU A 21 11.27 12.72 13.28
N LEU A 22 11.61 11.76 12.43
CA LEU A 22 12.74 10.88 12.65
C LEU A 22 14.06 11.45 12.13
N ARG A 23 14.01 12.60 11.47
CA ARG A 23 15.19 13.29 10.92
C ARG A 23 16.05 12.38 10.05
N ASN A 24 15.41 11.58 9.23
CA ASN A 24 16.10 10.61 8.37
C ASN A 24 15.61 10.71 6.93
N PRO A 25 16.04 11.74 6.18
CA PRO A 25 15.60 11.92 4.79
C PRO A 25 16.04 10.79 3.87
N GLU A 26 17.15 10.12 4.15
CA GLU A 26 17.59 8.99 3.35
C GLU A 26 16.62 7.82 3.49
N ALA A 27 16.17 7.54 4.70
CA ALA A 27 15.18 6.49 4.93
C ALA A 27 13.84 6.83 4.28
N ALA A 28 13.47 8.11 4.27
CA ALA A 28 12.25 8.56 3.60
C ALA A 28 12.31 8.30 2.09
N MET A 29 13.42 8.62 1.45
CA MET A 29 13.63 8.37 0.02
C MET A 29 13.66 6.87 -0.26
N LYS A 30 14.29 6.09 0.60
CA LYS A 30 14.35 4.64 0.46
C LYS A 30 12.96 4.02 0.55
N LEU A 31 12.09 4.54 1.41
CA LEU A 31 10.72 4.08 1.49
C LEU A 31 10.00 4.26 0.16
N VAL A 32 10.12 5.43 -0.47
CA VAL A 32 9.50 5.69 -1.76
C VAL A 32 10.01 4.71 -2.81
N ASP A 33 11.33 4.51 -2.89
CA ASP A 33 11.92 3.57 -3.84
C ASP A 33 11.44 2.14 -3.61
N ASN A 34 11.34 1.72 -2.37
CA ASN A 34 10.87 0.39 -2.01
C ASN A 34 9.40 0.20 -2.36
N VAL A 35 8.57 1.23 -2.16
CA VAL A 35 7.16 1.20 -2.54
C VAL A 35 7.02 1.05 -4.04
N GLU A 36 7.74 1.86 -4.81
CA GLU A 36 7.71 1.78 -6.28
C GLU A 36 8.14 0.41 -6.77
N GLN A 37 9.23 -0.12 -6.24
CA GLN A 37 9.74 -1.42 -6.62
C GLN A 37 8.76 -2.54 -6.28
N ALA A 38 8.14 -2.48 -5.11
CA ALA A 38 7.17 -3.47 -4.66
C ALA A 38 5.95 -3.50 -5.58
N ILE A 39 5.45 -2.33 -5.99
CA ILE A 39 4.33 -2.22 -6.91
C ILE A 39 4.71 -2.77 -8.28
N GLN A 40 5.88 -2.41 -8.81
CA GLN A 40 6.36 -2.91 -10.10
C GLN A 40 6.46 -4.43 -10.11
N ASN A 41 6.97 -5.02 -9.06
CA ASN A 41 7.11 -6.47 -8.95
C ASN A 41 5.76 -7.19 -8.91
N ARG A 42 4.70 -6.54 -8.46
CA ARG A 42 3.37 -7.12 -8.35
C ARG A 42 2.54 -6.96 -9.63
N LEU A 43 2.91 -6.03 -10.51
CA LEU A 43 2.11 -5.71 -11.71
C LEU A 43 1.99 -6.88 -12.70
N PHE A 44 2.93 -7.81 -12.70
CA PHE A 44 2.89 -8.95 -13.62
C PHE A 44 1.71 -9.89 -13.37
N ALA A 45 1.35 -10.08 -12.10
CA ALA A 45 0.31 -11.03 -11.73
C ALA A 45 -0.35 -10.60 -10.42
N PRO A 46 -1.09 -9.48 -10.42
CA PRO A 46 -1.64 -8.92 -9.18
C PRO A 46 -2.67 -9.81 -8.51
N GLU A 47 -3.29 -10.72 -9.25
CA GLU A 47 -4.29 -11.65 -8.71
C GLU A 47 -3.72 -13.03 -8.37
N SER A 48 -2.40 -13.24 -8.51
CA SER A 48 -1.76 -14.52 -8.21
C SER A 48 -1.44 -14.70 -6.72
N PHE A 49 -1.80 -13.73 -5.91
CA PHE A 49 -1.53 -13.74 -4.47
C PHE A 49 -2.82 -13.98 -3.71
N GLU A 50 -2.68 -14.42 -2.47
CA GLU A 50 -3.83 -14.69 -1.64
C GLU A 50 -4.50 -13.38 -1.23
N PRO A 51 -5.81 -13.20 -1.49
CA PRO A 51 -6.51 -12.00 -1.06
C PRO A 51 -6.67 -11.96 0.46
N ILE A 52 -6.83 -10.74 1.01
CA ILE A 52 -7.08 -10.53 2.41
C ILE A 52 -8.47 -11.05 2.74
N GLN A 53 -8.56 -11.90 3.76
CA GLN A 53 -9.85 -12.34 4.26
C GLN A 53 -10.50 -11.22 5.06
N SER A 54 -11.79 -10.99 4.81
CA SER A 54 -12.54 -9.94 5.47
C SER A 54 -13.89 -10.49 5.92
N PHE A 55 -14.35 -10.02 7.08
CA PHE A 55 -15.71 -10.32 7.57
C PHE A 55 -16.78 -9.52 6.84
N LYS A 56 -16.38 -8.46 6.14
CA LYS A 56 -17.31 -7.62 5.38
C LYS A 56 -17.36 -8.11 3.93
N GLU A 57 -18.55 -8.14 3.38
CA GLU A 57 -18.73 -8.38 1.96
C GLU A 57 -18.20 -7.18 1.19
N ARG A 58 -17.42 -7.46 0.13
CA ARG A 58 -16.79 -6.42 -0.68
C ARG A 58 -17.00 -6.71 -2.14
N GLU A 59 -17.14 -5.65 -2.90
CA GLU A 59 -17.27 -5.73 -4.35
C GLU A 59 -16.00 -6.31 -4.98
N HIS A 60 -14.83 -5.92 -4.47
CA HIS A 60 -13.54 -6.39 -4.95
C HIS A 60 -12.71 -6.96 -3.82
N LYS A 61 -11.92 -7.99 -4.13
CA LYS A 61 -10.98 -8.57 -3.18
C LYS A 61 -9.81 -7.64 -2.97
N TYR A 62 -9.41 -7.46 -1.72
CA TYR A 62 -8.22 -6.71 -1.38
C TYR A 62 -7.00 -7.61 -1.32
N TYR A 63 -5.90 -7.10 -1.83
CA TYR A 63 -4.58 -7.76 -1.76
C TYR A 63 -3.63 -6.84 -1.01
N ARG A 64 -2.57 -7.42 -0.47
CA ARG A 64 -1.57 -6.65 0.28
C ARG A 64 -0.17 -6.88 -0.26
N ILE A 65 0.65 -5.82 -0.17
CA ILE A 65 2.08 -5.89 -0.48
C ILE A 65 2.81 -5.36 0.75
N PRO A 66 3.56 -6.20 1.48
CA PRO A 66 4.35 -5.70 2.61
C PRO A 66 5.54 -4.87 2.12
N VAL A 67 5.78 -3.74 2.76
CA VAL A 67 6.95 -2.89 2.52
C VAL A 67 7.45 -2.42 3.88
N GLY A 68 8.47 -3.10 4.42
CA GLY A 68 8.95 -2.81 5.78
C GLY A 68 7.84 -2.97 6.80
N ASN A 69 7.56 -1.93 7.57
CA ASN A 69 6.49 -1.89 8.56
C ASN A 69 5.16 -1.40 8.00
N TYR A 70 5.06 -1.25 6.68
CA TYR A 70 3.87 -0.74 6.02
C TYR A 70 3.28 -1.81 5.11
N ILE A 71 2.03 -1.61 4.74
CA ILE A 71 1.33 -2.47 3.80
C ILE A 71 0.65 -1.60 2.75
N ILE A 72 0.85 -1.96 1.48
CA ILE A 72 0.12 -1.38 0.36
C ILE A 72 -1.12 -2.26 0.14
N LEU A 73 -2.29 -1.64 0.09
CA LEU A 73 -3.55 -2.34 -0.18
C LEU A 73 -4.04 -1.98 -1.56
N TYR A 74 -4.38 -3.00 -2.35
CA TYR A 74 -4.88 -2.80 -3.70
C TYR A 74 -6.01 -3.76 -4.03
N VAL A 75 -6.76 -3.39 -5.06
CA VAL A 75 -7.76 -4.25 -5.70
C VAL A 75 -7.45 -4.33 -7.18
N VAL A 76 -8.06 -5.29 -7.88
CA VAL A 76 -7.96 -5.41 -9.33
C VAL A 76 -9.36 -5.24 -9.91
N ILE A 77 -9.51 -4.27 -10.80
CA ILE A 77 -10.77 -3.97 -11.46
C ILE A 77 -10.56 -4.15 -12.96
N GLY A 78 -11.20 -5.18 -13.52
CA GLY A 78 -10.89 -5.61 -14.87
C GLY A 78 -9.44 -6.07 -14.92
N ASN A 79 -8.64 -5.43 -15.78
CA ASN A 79 -7.21 -5.72 -15.88
C ASN A 79 -6.35 -4.66 -15.22
N VAL A 80 -6.95 -3.79 -14.39
CA VAL A 80 -6.25 -2.64 -13.82
C VAL A 80 -6.06 -2.84 -12.33
N MET A 81 -4.80 -2.77 -11.88
CA MET A 81 -4.44 -2.77 -10.48
C MET A 81 -4.66 -1.36 -9.92
N GLU A 82 -5.51 -1.25 -8.91
CA GLU A 82 -5.82 0.01 -8.26
C GLU A 82 -5.27 0.03 -6.85
N ILE A 83 -4.29 0.90 -6.61
CA ILE A 83 -3.66 1.05 -5.30
C ILE A 83 -4.54 1.95 -4.44
N ARG A 84 -5.04 1.42 -3.33
CA ARG A 84 -6.04 2.10 -2.52
C ARG A 84 -5.54 2.71 -1.23
N ARG A 85 -4.68 2.00 -0.49
CA ARG A 85 -4.25 2.44 0.83
C ARG A 85 -2.78 2.15 1.06
N PHE A 86 -2.16 2.98 1.88
CA PHE A 86 -0.83 2.75 2.41
C PHE A 86 -0.93 2.89 3.93
N VAL A 87 -0.82 1.77 4.63
CA VAL A 87 -1.11 1.72 6.06
C VAL A 87 0.06 1.16 6.85
N TYR A 88 0.16 1.59 8.11
CA TYR A 88 1.16 1.07 9.03
C TYR A 88 0.71 -0.31 9.52
N GLU A 89 1.54 -1.32 9.33
CA GLU A 89 1.15 -2.70 9.59
C GLU A 89 0.69 -2.96 11.03
N PRO A 90 1.39 -2.45 12.07
CA PRO A 90 0.93 -2.64 13.44
C PRO A 90 -0.37 -1.95 13.81
N SER A 91 -0.89 -1.05 12.97
CA SER A 91 -2.16 -0.38 13.24
C SER A 91 -3.35 -1.29 12.92
N ASP A 92 -4.54 -0.89 13.36
CA ASP A 92 -5.76 -1.66 13.15
C ASP A 92 -6.40 -1.31 11.80
N TRP A 93 -5.65 -1.50 10.72
CA TRP A 93 -6.06 -1.11 9.38
C TRP A 93 -7.18 -1.99 8.80
N ARG A 94 -7.33 -3.23 9.30
CA ARG A 94 -8.35 -4.14 8.78
C ARG A 94 -9.76 -3.64 9.03
N THR A 95 -9.96 -2.83 10.04
CA THR A 95 -11.28 -2.26 10.34
C THR A 95 -11.62 -1.06 9.47
N THR A 96 -10.64 -0.49 8.77
CA THR A 96 -10.82 0.72 7.96
C THR A 96 -11.03 0.45 6.47
N ILE A 97 -10.82 -0.79 6.04
CA ILE A 97 -11.00 -1.14 4.60
C ILE A 97 -12.31 -1.86 4.28
#